data_0235558aa46bc6b6409ae788f5a657b9
#
_entry.id   0235558aa46bc6b6409ae788f5a657b9
#
_cell.length_a   1.000
_cell.length_b   1.000
_cell.length_c   1.000
_cell.angle_alpha   90.00
_cell.angle_beta   90.00
_cell.angle_gamma   90.00
#
_symmetry.space_group_name_H-M   'P 1'
#
loop_
_entity.id
_entity.type
_entity.pdbx_description
1 polymer ?
#
loop_
_entity_poly.entity_id
_entity_poly.type
_entity_poly.pdbx_seq_one_letter_code
_entity_poly.pdbx_strand_id
1 'polypeptide(L)'
;MNNLFIFVCFCFMWLMIFGVILYYVGLVNHRYIHHTLILGLVTIISGTLCWLFVGYSLSFFGNIQYSIFYSPLASSEIVSILIQLLFCLYSVIMIIGSVLERGNWKYIVLFVPLWIVFVYAPVCFSLWGHGNWLGKMGVLDYSGGLVVHTTAGIGSLVLAITSPIRLKNSLIFKSQEMIAFVGMLFITLGWFGFNMAPSGKIGEESIQIWLNTLISILGGSISWPFTQWILIKKVSIYSIMNGIIGGLVGSTCSVGYIFPAISLLISVIVCTLCPIVIHIMHLRIANFDDAADSFGMNAVGGIAGSILTGVMAEKGDFFLQLFGTFLISIWSLSLSLLIHYLLKKIVNDCDSQCIR
;
A
#
# COMPACT_ATOMS: atom_id res chain seq x y z
N MET A 1 11.29 22.76 -4.25
CA MET A 1 11.80 21.43 -3.80
C MET A 1 13.31 21.36 -4.01
N ASN A 2 14.03 20.70 -3.10
CA ASN A 2 15.45 20.42 -3.31
C ASN A 2 15.57 19.16 -4.20
N ASN A 3 16.00 19.35 -5.45
CA ASN A 3 16.03 18.26 -6.43
C ASN A 3 16.92 17.09 -6.00
N LEU A 4 18.05 17.35 -5.34
CA LEU A 4 18.91 16.28 -4.82
C LEU A 4 18.22 15.47 -3.74
N PHE A 5 17.54 16.13 -2.81
CA PHE A 5 16.79 15.46 -1.74
C PHE A 5 15.68 14.56 -2.32
N ILE A 6 14.89 15.08 -3.26
CA ILE A 6 13.83 14.32 -3.91
C ILE A 6 14.40 13.16 -4.73
N PHE A 7 15.53 13.35 -5.42
CA PHE A 7 16.20 12.26 -6.14
C PHE A 7 16.65 11.14 -5.20
N VAL A 8 17.19 11.46 -4.03
CA VAL A 8 17.55 10.48 -3.01
C VAL A 8 16.30 9.74 -2.50
N CYS A 9 15.22 10.46 -2.18
CA CYS A 9 13.95 9.83 -1.80
C CYS A 9 13.43 8.89 -2.90
N PHE A 10 13.48 9.30 -4.16
CA PHE A 10 13.10 8.49 -5.31
C PHE A 10 13.90 7.19 -5.40
N CYS A 11 15.22 7.24 -5.23
CA CYS A 11 16.07 6.04 -5.22
C CYS A 11 15.70 5.08 -4.07
N PHE A 12 15.46 5.62 -2.87
CA PHE A 12 15.02 4.82 -1.72
C PHE A 12 13.65 4.17 -1.98
N MET A 13 12.70 4.90 -2.54
CA MET A 13 11.37 4.36 -2.84
C MET A 13 11.41 3.26 -3.90
N TRP A 14 12.35 3.29 -4.87
CA TRP A 14 12.55 2.16 -5.78
C TRP A 14 13.02 0.90 -5.05
N LEU A 15 13.91 1.03 -4.07
CA LEU A 15 14.29 -0.12 -3.22
C LEU A 15 13.06 -0.71 -2.52
N MET A 16 12.13 0.13 -2.06
CA MET A 16 10.88 -0.31 -1.44
C MET A 16 10.02 -1.15 -2.41
N ILE A 17 9.86 -0.71 -3.65
CA ILE A 17 9.08 -1.44 -4.67
C ILE A 17 9.68 -2.84 -4.91
N PHE A 18 10.99 -2.93 -5.12
CA PHE A 18 11.66 -4.22 -5.29
C PHE A 18 11.65 -5.04 -4.00
N GLY A 19 11.75 -4.38 -2.86
CA GLY A 19 11.63 -5.01 -1.54
C GLY A 19 10.32 -5.74 -1.34
N VAL A 20 9.19 -5.18 -1.80
CA VAL A 20 7.88 -5.84 -1.73
C VAL A 20 7.87 -7.13 -2.55
N ILE A 21 8.40 -7.11 -3.77
CA ILE A 21 8.48 -8.32 -4.60
C ILE A 21 9.33 -9.40 -3.91
N LEU A 22 10.49 -9.03 -3.37
CA LEU A 22 11.34 -9.97 -2.63
C LEU A 22 10.64 -10.51 -1.38
N TYR A 23 9.93 -9.65 -0.64
CA TYR A 23 9.15 -10.06 0.50
C TYR A 23 8.09 -11.09 0.10
N TYR A 24 7.36 -10.86 -0.99
CA TYR A 24 6.36 -11.80 -1.51
C TYR A 24 6.97 -13.11 -1.98
N VAL A 25 8.12 -13.08 -2.66
CA VAL A 25 8.87 -14.30 -3.02
C VAL A 25 9.22 -15.12 -1.78
N GLY A 26 9.52 -14.47 -0.67
CA GLY A 26 9.78 -15.14 0.60
C GLY A 26 8.55 -15.72 1.31
N LEU A 27 7.33 -15.31 0.91
CA LEU A 27 6.06 -15.80 1.49
C LEU A 27 5.44 -16.99 0.74
N VAL A 28 5.91 -17.29 -0.48
CA VAL A 28 5.32 -18.31 -1.34
C VAL A 28 6.17 -19.58 -1.37
N ASN A 29 5.56 -20.71 -1.73
CA ASN A 29 6.31 -21.93 -1.99
C ASN A 29 7.28 -21.73 -3.19
N HIS A 30 8.45 -22.36 -3.17
CA HIS A 30 9.50 -22.19 -4.17
C HIS A 30 9.01 -22.41 -5.62
N ARG A 31 8.05 -23.28 -5.86
CA ARG A 31 7.43 -23.52 -7.18
C ARG A 31 6.70 -22.32 -7.74
N TYR A 32 6.28 -21.38 -6.88
CA TYR A 32 5.55 -20.17 -7.29
C TYR A 32 6.42 -18.91 -7.35
N ILE A 33 7.73 -19.02 -7.10
CA ILE A 33 8.67 -17.88 -7.16
C ILE A 33 8.59 -17.19 -8.52
N HIS A 34 8.76 -17.97 -9.62
CA HIS A 34 8.69 -17.41 -10.97
C HIS A 34 7.34 -16.72 -11.26
N HIS A 35 6.25 -17.35 -10.83
CA HIS A 35 4.91 -16.77 -10.96
C HIS A 35 4.77 -15.44 -10.19
N THR A 36 5.25 -15.37 -8.96
CA THR A 36 5.24 -14.16 -8.12
C THR A 36 6.08 -13.04 -8.75
N LEU A 37 7.25 -13.37 -9.31
CA LEU A 37 8.06 -12.40 -10.04
C LEU A 37 7.34 -11.84 -11.27
N ILE A 38 6.67 -12.70 -12.06
CA ILE A 38 5.87 -12.24 -13.20
C ILE A 38 4.75 -11.30 -12.74
N LEU A 39 3.99 -11.65 -11.70
CA LEU A 39 2.93 -10.79 -11.16
C LEU A 39 3.48 -9.43 -10.75
N GLY A 40 4.62 -9.39 -10.04
CA GLY A 40 5.27 -8.15 -9.63
C GLY A 40 5.70 -7.29 -10.81
N LEU A 41 6.41 -7.89 -11.80
CA LEU A 41 6.90 -7.17 -12.98
C LEU A 41 5.76 -6.63 -13.84
N VAL A 42 4.73 -7.44 -14.07
CA VAL A 42 3.54 -7.03 -14.84
C VAL A 42 2.82 -5.88 -14.14
N THR A 43 2.70 -5.92 -12.83
CA THR A 43 2.12 -4.84 -12.03
C THR A 43 2.90 -3.54 -12.19
N ILE A 44 4.24 -3.59 -12.07
CA ILE A 44 5.11 -2.42 -12.26
C ILE A 44 4.97 -1.85 -13.67
N ILE A 45 5.04 -2.70 -14.70
CA ILE A 45 4.99 -2.26 -16.10
C ILE A 45 3.63 -1.64 -16.41
N SER A 46 2.53 -2.34 -16.13
CA SER A 46 1.18 -1.85 -16.42
C SER A 46 0.82 -0.61 -15.61
N GLY A 47 1.23 -0.56 -14.34
CA GLY A 47 1.06 0.60 -13.47
C GLY A 47 1.85 1.81 -13.97
N THR A 48 3.13 1.62 -14.33
CA THR A 48 3.97 2.70 -14.88
C THR A 48 3.40 3.25 -16.18
N LEU A 49 3.02 2.39 -17.12
CA LEU A 49 2.41 2.83 -18.37
C LEU A 49 1.13 3.63 -18.11
N CYS A 50 0.21 3.10 -17.31
CA CYS A 50 -1.03 3.79 -16.98
C CYS A 50 -0.75 5.15 -16.32
N TRP A 51 0.20 5.21 -15.36
CA TRP A 51 0.56 6.44 -14.66
C TRP A 51 1.07 7.52 -15.63
N LEU A 52 2.02 7.16 -16.49
CA LEU A 52 2.63 8.09 -17.43
C LEU A 52 1.65 8.60 -18.50
N PHE A 53 0.71 7.76 -18.95
CA PHE A 53 -0.27 8.17 -19.97
C PHE A 53 -1.43 8.99 -19.38
N VAL A 54 -2.01 8.59 -18.27
CA VAL A 54 -3.23 9.21 -17.74
C VAL A 54 -3.26 9.36 -16.22
N GLY A 55 -2.63 8.45 -15.48
CA GLY A 55 -2.78 8.34 -14.03
C GLY A 55 -2.35 9.61 -13.29
N TYR A 56 -1.18 10.16 -13.60
CA TYR A 56 -0.71 11.41 -13.00
C TYR A 56 -1.65 12.57 -13.27
N SER A 57 -2.03 12.75 -14.52
CA SER A 57 -2.91 13.83 -14.94
C SER A 57 -4.27 13.79 -14.22
N LEU A 58 -4.87 12.61 -14.15
CA LEU A 58 -6.12 12.40 -13.41
C LEU A 58 -5.95 12.64 -11.90
N SER A 59 -4.86 12.14 -11.31
CA SER A 59 -4.59 12.23 -9.88
C SER A 59 -4.35 13.66 -9.39
N PHE A 60 -3.76 14.52 -10.21
CA PHE A 60 -3.40 15.87 -9.77
C PHE A 60 -4.24 16.97 -10.40
N PHE A 61 -4.72 16.81 -11.63
CA PHE A 61 -5.47 17.84 -12.36
C PHE A 61 -6.94 17.47 -12.63
N GLY A 62 -7.33 16.21 -12.44
CA GLY A 62 -8.68 15.73 -12.72
C GLY A 62 -9.03 15.65 -14.21
N ASN A 63 -8.06 15.77 -15.10
CA ASN A 63 -8.21 15.69 -16.56
C ASN A 63 -6.98 15.02 -17.19
N ILE A 64 -6.95 14.81 -18.51
CA ILE A 64 -5.88 14.07 -19.21
C ILE A 64 -4.86 14.98 -19.92
N GLN A 65 -4.85 16.29 -19.69
CA GLN A 65 -4.03 17.23 -20.47
C GLN A 65 -2.54 17.22 -20.07
N TYR A 66 -2.20 16.77 -18.88
CA TYR A 66 -0.84 16.82 -18.32
C TYR A 66 -0.10 15.47 -18.40
N SER A 67 -0.26 14.74 -19.49
CA SER A 67 0.55 13.55 -19.76
C SER A 67 1.90 13.93 -20.34
N ILE A 68 2.96 13.16 -19.98
CA ILE A 68 4.31 13.38 -20.53
C ILE A 68 4.38 13.25 -22.06
N PHE A 69 3.35 12.65 -22.66
CA PHE A 69 3.29 12.43 -24.11
C PHE A 69 2.55 13.53 -24.87
N TYR A 70 1.86 14.44 -24.17
CA TYR A 70 0.99 15.44 -24.82
C TYR A 70 1.48 16.87 -24.73
N SER A 71 2.36 17.19 -23.78
CA SER A 71 2.87 18.55 -23.63
C SER A 71 4.31 18.57 -23.12
N PRO A 72 5.12 19.60 -23.48
CA PRO A 72 6.41 19.83 -22.86
C PRO A 72 6.19 20.17 -21.37
N LEU A 73 6.88 19.44 -20.49
CA LEU A 73 6.76 19.57 -19.04
C LEU A 73 7.97 20.32 -18.47
N ALA A 74 7.76 21.15 -17.46
CA ALA A 74 8.83 21.72 -16.67
C ALA A 74 9.56 20.63 -15.86
N SER A 75 10.84 20.84 -15.54
CA SER A 75 11.62 19.87 -14.75
C SER A 75 10.99 19.56 -13.39
N SER A 76 10.32 20.53 -12.76
CA SER A 76 9.59 20.34 -11.50
C SER A 76 8.39 19.42 -11.64
N GLU A 77 7.70 19.47 -12.77
CA GLU A 77 6.57 18.58 -13.07
C GLU A 77 7.06 17.14 -13.32
N ILE A 78 8.16 17.00 -14.07
CA ILE A 78 8.78 15.66 -14.28
C ILE A 78 9.18 15.04 -12.94
N VAL A 79 9.81 15.81 -12.06
CA VAL A 79 10.16 15.33 -10.70
C VAL A 79 8.92 14.91 -9.92
N SER A 80 7.84 15.68 -9.99
CA SER A 80 6.56 15.33 -9.35
C SER A 80 5.97 14.04 -9.93
N ILE A 81 5.94 13.90 -11.26
CA ILE A 81 5.46 12.68 -11.92
C ILE A 81 6.23 11.45 -11.44
N LEU A 82 7.55 11.55 -11.36
CA LEU A 82 8.42 10.43 -11.00
C LEU A 82 8.27 10.02 -9.53
N ILE A 83 8.21 10.97 -8.60
CA ILE A 83 8.05 10.65 -7.19
C ILE A 83 6.66 10.09 -6.90
N GLN A 84 5.64 10.68 -7.48
CA GLN A 84 4.26 10.25 -7.29
C GLN A 84 3.93 8.93 -8.01
N LEU A 85 4.67 8.58 -9.08
CA LEU A 85 4.65 7.25 -9.67
C LEU A 85 4.92 6.17 -8.60
N LEU A 86 5.90 6.38 -7.71
CA LEU A 86 6.29 5.38 -6.72
C LEU A 86 5.23 5.21 -5.62
N PHE A 87 4.51 6.26 -5.26
CA PHE A 87 3.32 6.14 -4.39
C PHE A 87 2.22 5.28 -5.04
N CYS A 88 1.95 5.53 -6.33
CA CYS A 88 0.98 4.75 -7.09
C CYS A 88 1.43 3.29 -7.25
N LEU A 89 2.68 3.03 -7.65
CA LEU A 89 3.22 1.68 -7.80
C LEU A 89 3.21 0.92 -6.48
N TYR A 90 3.52 1.58 -5.37
CA TYR A 90 3.44 0.95 -4.05
C TYR A 90 2.01 0.50 -3.74
N SER A 91 1.00 1.32 -4.05
CA SER A 91 -0.40 0.93 -3.88
C SER A 91 -0.76 -0.33 -4.67
N VAL A 92 -0.48 -0.35 -5.97
CA VAL A 92 -0.89 -1.48 -6.82
C VAL A 92 -0.11 -2.76 -6.54
N ILE A 93 1.17 -2.66 -6.13
CA ILE A 93 1.95 -3.85 -5.80
C ILE A 93 1.50 -4.50 -4.49
N MET A 94 0.96 -3.73 -3.53
CA MET A 94 0.37 -4.29 -2.31
C MET A 94 -0.89 -5.09 -2.60
N ILE A 95 -1.70 -4.71 -3.59
CA ILE A 95 -2.93 -5.44 -3.94
C ILE A 95 -2.62 -6.88 -4.35
N ILE A 96 -1.58 -7.11 -5.13
CA ILE A 96 -1.24 -8.47 -5.59
C ILE A 96 -0.75 -9.37 -4.47
N GLY A 97 -0.35 -8.82 -3.32
CA GLY A 97 0.02 -9.57 -2.12
C GLY A 97 -1.07 -10.52 -1.63
N SER A 98 -2.34 -10.19 -1.87
CA SER A 98 -3.47 -11.05 -1.51
C SER A 98 -3.64 -12.28 -2.40
N VAL A 99 -3.12 -12.26 -3.64
CA VAL A 99 -3.32 -13.29 -4.65
C VAL A 99 -2.04 -14.01 -5.08
N LEU A 100 -1.00 -13.97 -4.27
CA LEU A 100 0.22 -14.74 -4.50
C LEU A 100 -0.11 -16.22 -4.68
N GLU A 101 0.64 -16.90 -5.52
CA GLU A 101 0.48 -18.31 -5.92
C GLU A 101 -0.71 -18.63 -6.85
N ARG A 102 -1.73 -17.75 -6.97
CA ARG A 102 -2.96 -18.00 -7.73
C ARG A 102 -3.42 -16.89 -8.67
N GLY A 103 -2.77 -15.72 -8.61
CA GLY A 103 -3.15 -14.55 -9.43
C GLY A 103 -2.92 -14.80 -10.92
N ASN A 104 -3.88 -14.46 -11.77
CA ASN A 104 -3.72 -14.51 -13.22
C ASN A 104 -3.04 -13.23 -13.73
N TRP A 105 -1.85 -13.31 -14.30
CA TRP A 105 -1.12 -12.14 -14.79
C TRP A 105 -1.88 -11.37 -15.88
N LYS A 106 -2.66 -12.05 -16.74
CA LYS A 106 -3.49 -11.40 -17.78
C LYS A 106 -4.58 -10.55 -17.14
N TYR A 107 -5.18 -11.05 -16.03
CA TYR A 107 -6.13 -10.30 -15.25
C TYR A 107 -5.45 -9.06 -14.61
N ILE A 108 -4.26 -9.20 -14.05
CA ILE A 108 -3.53 -8.11 -13.39
C ILE A 108 -3.15 -7.00 -14.39
N VAL A 109 -2.74 -7.34 -15.61
CA VAL A 109 -2.46 -6.36 -16.68
C VAL A 109 -3.63 -5.42 -16.94
N LEU A 110 -4.87 -5.92 -16.83
CA LEU A 110 -6.08 -5.14 -17.05
C LEU A 110 -6.58 -4.48 -15.75
N PHE A 111 -6.49 -5.21 -14.64
CA PHE A 111 -6.97 -4.73 -13.34
C PHE A 111 -6.21 -3.49 -12.87
N VAL A 112 -4.89 -3.51 -12.93
CA VAL A 112 -4.03 -2.43 -12.41
C VAL A 112 -4.32 -1.07 -13.07
N PRO A 113 -4.36 -0.93 -14.42
CA PRO A 113 -4.70 0.36 -15.03
C PRO A 113 -6.11 0.85 -14.68
N LEU A 114 -7.10 -0.03 -14.70
CA LEU A 114 -8.48 0.35 -14.35
C LEU A 114 -8.55 0.76 -12.86
N TRP A 115 -7.88 0.05 -11.98
CA TRP A 115 -7.85 0.39 -10.56
C TRP A 115 -7.14 1.74 -10.32
N ILE A 116 -6.04 2.03 -11.02
CA ILE A 116 -5.37 3.34 -10.94
C ILE A 116 -6.34 4.44 -11.38
N VAL A 117 -7.00 4.30 -12.52
CA VAL A 117 -7.87 5.33 -13.09
C VAL A 117 -9.13 5.57 -12.23
N PHE A 118 -9.77 4.51 -11.74
CA PHE A 118 -11.07 4.61 -11.09
C PHE A 118 -11.02 4.59 -9.56
N VAL A 119 -9.96 4.06 -8.94
CA VAL A 119 -9.83 4.02 -7.48
C VAL A 119 -8.75 4.98 -7.00
N TYR A 120 -7.50 4.77 -7.42
CA TYR A 120 -6.36 5.54 -6.91
C TYR A 120 -6.44 7.02 -7.30
N ALA A 121 -6.59 7.32 -8.58
CA ALA A 121 -6.54 8.69 -9.07
C ALA A 121 -7.63 9.60 -8.49
N PRO A 122 -8.91 9.20 -8.37
CA PRO A 122 -9.93 10.03 -7.72
C PRO A 122 -9.65 10.26 -6.22
N VAL A 123 -9.16 9.26 -5.50
CA VAL A 123 -8.79 9.43 -4.09
C VAL A 123 -7.58 10.35 -3.95
N CYS A 124 -6.55 10.16 -4.76
CA CYS A 124 -5.38 11.02 -4.79
C CYS A 124 -5.76 12.47 -5.14
N PHE A 125 -6.61 12.69 -6.14
CA PHE A 125 -7.11 14.01 -6.52
C PHE A 125 -7.87 14.69 -5.39
N SER A 126 -8.65 13.94 -4.62
CA SER A 126 -9.45 14.49 -3.52
C SER A 126 -8.61 14.95 -2.32
N LEU A 127 -7.43 14.36 -2.10
CA LEU A 127 -6.55 14.65 -0.96
C LEU A 127 -5.30 15.46 -1.35
N TRP A 128 -4.61 15.09 -2.45
CA TRP A 128 -3.30 15.62 -2.84
C TRP A 128 -3.31 16.45 -4.12
N GLY A 129 -4.31 16.25 -5.00
CA GLY A 129 -4.43 16.94 -6.28
C GLY A 129 -4.79 18.42 -6.13
N HIS A 130 -4.76 19.16 -7.22
CA HIS A 130 -5.15 20.58 -7.23
C HIS A 130 -6.62 20.80 -6.81
N GLY A 131 -7.48 19.78 -7.00
CA GLY A 131 -8.86 19.82 -6.52
C GLY A 131 -9.02 19.60 -5.03
N ASN A 132 -8.13 18.89 -4.40
CA ASN A 132 -8.01 18.43 -2.99
C ASN A 132 -9.15 18.84 -2.03
N TRP A 133 -10.38 18.58 -2.41
CA TRP A 133 -11.55 19.03 -1.66
C TRP A 133 -11.65 18.39 -0.27
N LEU A 134 -11.28 17.09 -0.09
CA LEU A 134 -11.18 16.46 1.21
C LEU A 134 -10.06 17.07 2.06
N GLY A 135 -8.89 17.31 1.45
CA GLY A 135 -7.79 17.98 2.14
C GLY A 135 -8.15 19.39 2.59
N LYS A 136 -8.86 20.16 1.75
CA LYS A 136 -9.37 21.51 2.11
C LYS A 136 -10.42 21.47 3.21
N MET A 137 -11.18 20.38 3.33
CA MET A 137 -12.10 20.19 4.45
C MET A 137 -11.38 19.90 5.78
N GLY A 138 -10.12 19.48 5.74
CA GLY A 138 -9.31 19.16 6.92
C GLY A 138 -9.00 17.67 7.10
N VAL A 139 -9.30 16.81 6.12
CA VAL A 139 -8.87 15.41 6.14
C VAL A 139 -7.35 15.36 5.91
N LEU A 140 -6.63 14.77 6.85
CA LEU A 140 -5.18 14.68 6.85
C LEU A 140 -4.72 13.35 6.26
N ASP A 141 -3.77 13.40 5.32
CA ASP A 141 -3.04 12.23 4.83
C ASP A 141 -1.65 12.65 4.34
N TYR A 142 -0.63 12.51 5.19
CA TYR A 142 0.71 13.03 4.91
C TYR A 142 1.43 12.26 3.82
N SER A 143 1.55 10.95 3.99
CA SER A 143 2.31 10.07 3.08
C SER A 143 1.48 8.90 2.54
N GLY A 144 0.14 8.95 2.60
CA GLY A 144 -0.71 7.97 1.93
C GLY A 144 -1.31 6.88 2.81
N GLY A 145 -1.57 7.15 4.08
CA GLY A 145 -2.36 6.24 4.91
C GLY A 145 -3.74 5.95 4.30
N LEU A 146 -4.37 6.96 3.70
CA LEU A 146 -5.62 6.84 2.96
C LEU A 146 -5.39 6.54 1.49
N VAL A 147 -4.63 7.41 0.79
CA VAL A 147 -4.43 7.33 -0.67
C VAL A 147 -3.77 6.02 -1.10
N VAL A 148 -2.79 5.55 -0.32
CA VAL A 148 -1.98 4.37 -0.67
C VAL A 148 -2.46 3.14 0.07
N HIS A 149 -2.43 3.15 1.40
CA HIS A 149 -2.63 1.94 2.21
C HIS A 149 -4.09 1.52 2.31
N THR A 150 -4.99 2.44 2.66
CA THR A 150 -6.42 2.11 2.77
C THR A 150 -6.99 1.63 1.44
N THR A 151 -6.70 2.33 0.34
CA THR A 151 -7.20 1.96 -0.99
C THR A 151 -6.65 0.61 -1.43
N ALA A 152 -5.33 0.39 -1.31
CA ALA A 152 -4.68 -0.86 -1.69
C ALA A 152 -5.13 -2.04 -0.83
N GLY A 153 -5.24 -1.85 0.49
CA GLY A 153 -5.69 -2.90 1.40
C GLY A 153 -7.14 -3.32 1.14
N ILE A 154 -8.02 -2.39 0.79
CA ILE A 154 -9.39 -2.70 0.38
C ILE A 154 -9.42 -3.41 -0.98
N GLY A 155 -8.59 -2.99 -1.94
CA GLY A 155 -8.39 -3.74 -3.19
C GLY A 155 -7.91 -5.17 -2.94
N SER A 156 -6.99 -5.35 -1.99
CA SER A 156 -6.52 -6.66 -1.52
C SER A 156 -7.64 -7.50 -0.93
N LEU A 157 -8.51 -6.91 -0.10
CA LEU A 157 -9.68 -7.59 0.46
C LEU A 157 -10.59 -8.16 -0.64
N VAL A 158 -10.88 -7.33 -1.66
CA VAL A 158 -11.72 -7.77 -2.79
C VAL A 158 -11.10 -8.99 -3.46
N LEU A 159 -9.80 -8.95 -3.78
CA LEU A 159 -9.13 -10.08 -4.42
C LEU A 159 -9.00 -11.29 -3.48
N ALA A 160 -8.78 -11.08 -2.17
CA ALA A 160 -8.68 -12.15 -1.19
C ALA A 160 -9.97 -12.99 -1.05
N ILE A 161 -11.14 -12.33 -1.13
CA ILE A 161 -12.45 -13.02 -0.98
C ILE A 161 -13.02 -13.54 -2.31
N THR A 162 -12.61 -12.97 -3.44
CA THR A 162 -13.15 -13.33 -4.76
C THR A 162 -12.29 -14.32 -5.54
N SER A 163 -11.03 -14.51 -5.15
CA SER A 163 -10.10 -15.46 -5.76
C SER A 163 -10.21 -16.87 -5.13
N PRO A 164 -9.86 -17.94 -5.86
CA PRO A 164 -9.83 -19.29 -5.30
C PRO A 164 -8.89 -19.39 -4.08
N ILE A 165 -9.20 -20.28 -3.13
CA ILE A 165 -8.36 -20.53 -1.96
C ILE A 165 -7.09 -21.27 -2.39
N ARG A 166 -5.94 -20.91 -1.79
CA ARG A 166 -4.66 -21.62 -2.02
C ARG A 166 -4.71 -23.06 -1.48
N LEU A 167 -3.99 -23.94 -2.14
CA LEU A 167 -3.75 -25.30 -1.65
C LEU A 167 -2.82 -25.24 -0.42
N LYS A 168 -3.34 -25.61 0.74
CA LYS A 168 -2.68 -25.46 2.07
C LYS A 168 -1.41 -26.30 2.31
N ASN A 169 -0.88 -27.03 1.34
CA ASN A 169 0.23 -27.99 1.55
C ASN A 169 1.61 -27.47 1.11
N SER A 170 1.90 -26.21 1.29
CA SER A 170 3.18 -25.64 0.88
C SER A 170 4.13 -25.46 2.07
N LEU A 171 5.22 -26.23 2.09
CA LEU A 171 6.34 -26.00 3.01
C LEU A 171 7.12 -24.75 2.52
N ILE A 172 7.29 -23.78 3.41
CA ILE A 172 8.21 -22.65 3.19
C ILE A 172 9.58 -23.06 3.73
N PHE A 173 10.60 -22.95 2.90
CA PHE A 173 11.96 -23.28 3.29
C PHE A 173 12.64 -22.11 4.03
N LYS A 174 13.63 -22.41 4.88
CA LYS A 174 14.41 -21.37 5.59
C LYS A 174 15.10 -20.37 4.65
N SER A 175 15.47 -20.80 3.44
CA SER A 175 16.02 -19.90 2.42
C SER A 175 15.04 -18.83 1.97
N GLN A 176 13.75 -19.10 2.00
CA GLN A 176 12.69 -18.15 1.65
C GLN A 176 12.48 -17.13 2.77
N GLU A 177 12.61 -17.53 4.03
CA GLU A 177 12.61 -16.58 5.16
C GLU A 177 13.73 -15.53 5.03
N MET A 178 14.92 -15.95 4.54
CA MET A 178 16.02 -15.05 4.27
C MET A 178 15.70 -14.04 3.15
N ILE A 179 15.04 -14.49 2.08
CA ILE A 179 14.61 -13.61 0.99
C ILE A 179 13.57 -12.61 1.49
N ALA A 180 12.56 -13.07 2.28
CA ALA A 180 11.58 -12.19 2.90
C ALA A 180 12.26 -11.15 3.81
N PHE A 181 13.25 -11.55 4.60
CA PHE A 181 13.99 -10.64 5.47
C PHE A 181 14.73 -9.56 4.67
N VAL A 182 15.41 -9.91 3.59
CA VAL A 182 16.06 -8.93 2.70
C VAL A 182 15.03 -8.00 2.06
N GLY A 183 13.90 -8.56 1.61
CA GLY A 183 12.78 -7.76 1.09
C GLY A 183 12.27 -6.75 2.12
N MET A 184 12.05 -7.19 3.36
CA MET A 184 11.63 -6.31 4.47
C MET A 184 12.65 -5.20 4.75
N LEU A 185 13.97 -5.49 4.70
CA LEU A 185 15.00 -4.46 4.86
C LEU A 185 14.90 -3.39 3.76
N PHE A 186 14.71 -3.79 2.50
CA PHE A 186 14.54 -2.84 1.39
C PHE A 186 13.25 -2.02 1.53
N ILE A 187 12.15 -2.65 1.95
CA ILE A 187 10.90 -1.94 2.27
C ILE A 187 11.16 -0.89 3.35
N THR A 188 11.79 -1.29 4.44
CA THR A 188 12.06 -0.41 5.59
C THR A 188 12.95 0.78 5.21
N LEU A 189 14.04 0.53 4.48
CA LEU A 189 14.93 1.59 4.00
C LEU A 189 14.20 2.55 3.05
N GLY A 190 13.44 1.99 2.12
CA GLY A 190 12.68 2.80 1.15
C GLY A 190 11.58 3.66 1.79
N TRP A 191 11.05 3.21 2.93
CA TRP A 191 10.00 3.95 3.64
C TRP A 191 10.47 5.28 4.22
N PHE A 192 11.74 5.42 4.53
CA PHE A 192 12.30 6.73 4.89
C PHE A 192 12.17 7.72 3.72
N GLY A 193 12.48 7.28 2.49
CA GLY A 193 12.24 8.10 1.30
C GLY A 193 10.77 8.40 1.07
N PHE A 194 9.91 7.40 1.25
CA PHE A 194 8.47 7.50 1.09
C PHE A 194 7.84 8.53 2.06
N ASN A 195 8.17 8.47 3.35
CA ASN A 195 7.64 9.39 4.34
C ASN A 195 8.25 10.80 4.24
N MET A 196 9.53 10.91 3.84
CA MET A 196 10.20 12.21 3.75
C MET A 196 9.91 12.97 2.46
N ALA A 197 9.61 12.28 1.35
CA ALA A 197 9.40 12.92 0.05
C ALA A 197 8.41 14.09 0.06
N PRO A 198 7.25 14.02 0.77
CA PRO A 198 6.29 15.12 0.83
C PRO A 198 6.85 16.41 1.43
N SER A 199 7.86 16.37 2.32
CA SER A 199 8.48 17.57 2.88
C SER A 199 9.28 18.39 1.83
N GLY A 200 9.69 17.79 0.73
CA GLY A 200 10.32 18.42 -0.41
C GLY A 200 11.76 18.91 -0.21
N LYS A 201 12.28 18.88 1.02
CA LYS A 201 13.63 19.36 1.38
C LYS A 201 14.11 18.78 2.70
N ILE A 202 15.42 18.83 2.94
CA ILE A 202 15.98 18.55 4.27
C ILE A 202 15.77 19.78 5.16
N GLY A 203 15.20 19.58 6.33
CA GLY A 203 14.92 20.59 7.34
C GLY A 203 14.35 19.98 8.62
N GLU A 204 13.92 20.80 9.56
CA GLU A 204 13.38 20.34 10.85
C GLU A 204 12.22 19.36 10.67
N GLU A 205 11.31 19.64 9.75
CA GLU A 205 10.17 18.78 9.43
C GLU A 205 10.63 17.38 8.95
N SER A 206 11.54 17.30 7.98
CA SER A 206 12.01 16.01 7.46
C SER A 206 12.81 15.22 8.49
N ILE A 207 13.56 15.89 9.37
CA ILE A 207 14.27 15.25 10.49
C ILE A 207 13.25 14.67 11.50
N GLN A 208 12.20 15.41 11.81
CA GLN A 208 11.11 14.95 12.67
C GLN A 208 10.41 13.72 12.06
N ILE A 209 10.11 13.74 10.77
CA ILE A 209 9.52 12.61 10.03
C ILE A 209 10.43 11.40 10.06
N TRP A 210 11.74 11.60 9.89
CA TRP A 210 12.72 10.52 9.98
C TRP A 210 12.68 9.83 11.34
N LEU A 211 12.68 10.61 12.42
CA LEU A 211 12.58 10.09 13.78
C LEU A 211 11.23 9.38 14.01
N ASN A 212 10.11 9.97 13.58
CA ASN A 212 8.78 9.36 13.68
C ASN A 212 8.70 8.03 12.96
N THR A 213 9.32 7.93 11.77
CA THR A 213 9.39 6.69 10.99
C THR A 213 10.18 5.61 11.74
N LEU A 214 11.33 5.94 12.33
CA LEU A 214 12.13 5.01 13.15
C LEU A 214 11.35 4.53 14.39
N ILE A 215 10.66 5.44 15.07
CA ILE A 215 9.87 5.12 16.26
C ILE A 215 8.68 4.21 15.91
N SER A 216 8.08 4.39 14.73
CA SER A 216 7.00 3.52 14.26
C SER A 216 7.46 2.08 14.04
N ILE A 217 8.67 1.89 13.52
CA ILE A 217 9.29 0.57 13.37
C ILE A 217 9.41 -0.11 14.74
N LEU A 218 9.90 0.61 15.75
CA LEU A 218 10.07 0.06 17.10
C LEU A 218 8.73 -0.34 17.72
N GLY A 219 7.72 0.53 17.67
CA GLY A 219 6.39 0.25 18.20
C GLY A 219 5.76 -0.98 17.57
N GLY A 220 5.81 -1.07 16.23
CA GLY A 220 5.24 -2.19 15.50
C GLY A 220 5.98 -3.50 15.70
N SER A 221 7.32 -3.48 15.70
CA SER A 221 8.16 -4.68 15.87
C SER A 221 7.98 -5.36 17.24
N ILE A 222 7.47 -4.66 18.22
CA ILE A 222 7.18 -5.19 19.56
C ILE A 222 5.72 -5.63 19.66
N SER A 223 4.78 -4.77 19.27
CA SER A 223 3.35 -4.98 19.53
C SER A 223 2.72 -6.09 18.66
N TRP A 224 3.09 -6.19 17.39
CA TRP A 224 2.55 -7.24 16.51
C TRP A 224 2.91 -8.65 16.98
N PRO A 225 4.21 -9.03 17.17
CA PRO A 225 4.56 -10.36 17.62
C PRO A 225 4.04 -10.66 19.04
N PHE A 226 3.95 -9.66 19.92
CA PHE A 226 3.35 -9.80 21.24
C PHE A 226 1.86 -10.14 21.15
N THR A 227 1.10 -9.44 20.32
CA THR A 227 -0.32 -9.73 20.08
C THR A 227 -0.50 -11.10 19.44
N GLN A 228 0.31 -11.45 18.46
CA GLN A 228 0.26 -12.78 17.85
C GLN A 228 0.57 -13.88 18.86
N TRP A 229 1.54 -13.66 19.76
CA TRP A 229 1.80 -14.59 20.85
C TRP A 229 0.59 -14.76 21.79
N ILE A 230 -0.13 -13.71 22.10
CA ILE A 230 -1.38 -13.80 22.90
C ILE A 230 -2.41 -14.66 22.19
N LEU A 231 -2.61 -14.43 20.86
CA LEU A 231 -3.66 -15.09 20.06
C LEU A 231 -3.40 -16.58 19.82
N ILE A 232 -2.17 -16.93 19.42
CA ILE A 232 -1.83 -18.29 18.95
C ILE A 232 -0.66 -18.96 19.67
N LYS A 233 -0.10 -18.30 20.71
CA LYS A 233 1.05 -18.80 21.52
C LYS A 233 2.32 -19.10 20.71
N LYS A 234 2.48 -18.48 19.55
CA LYS A 234 3.64 -18.63 18.67
C LYS A 234 4.12 -17.27 18.16
N VAL A 235 5.43 -17.11 18.09
CA VAL A 235 6.09 -15.97 17.43
C VAL A 235 6.92 -16.53 16.30
N SER A 236 6.88 -15.88 15.15
CA SER A 236 7.68 -16.21 13.96
C SER A 236 8.49 -14.98 13.53
N ILE A 237 9.50 -15.19 12.70
CA ILE A 237 10.23 -14.07 12.08
C ILE A 237 9.27 -13.19 11.26
N TYR A 238 8.26 -13.79 10.63
CA TYR A 238 7.23 -13.04 9.87
C TYR A 238 6.41 -12.13 10.77
N SER A 239 6.12 -12.51 12.03
CA SER A 239 5.37 -11.63 12.94
C SER A 239 6.15 -10.36 13.30
N ILE A 240 7.50 -10.46 13.39
CA ILE A 240 8.35 -9.30 13.63
C ILE A 240 8.40 -8.43 12.37
N MET A 241 8.60 -9.03 11.19
CA MET A 241 8.63 -8.33 9.91
C MET A 241 7.30 -7.63 9.61
N ASN A 242 6.16 -8.32 9.83
CA ASN A 242 4.84 -7.72 9.70
C ASN A 242 4.63 -6.56 10.70
N GLY A 243 5.17 -6.67 11.90
CA GLY A 243 5.15 -5.61 12.90
C GLY A 243 5.93 -4.37 12.43
N ILE A 244 7.12 -4.54 11.87
CA ILE A 244 7.91 -3.44 11.29
C ILE A 244 7.10 -2.73 10.20
N ILE A 245 6.58 -3.48 9.22
CA ILE A 245 5.80 -2.91 8.11
C ILE A 245 4.49 -2.31 8.62
N GLY A 246 3.76 -3.00 9.50
CA GLY A 246 2.49 -2.52 10.05
C GLY A 246 2.62 -1.23 10.87
N GLY A 247 3.73 -1.07 11.62
CA GLY A 247 4.04 0.16 12.34
C GLY A 247 4.26 1.33 11.38
N LEU A 248 4.96 1.10 10.28
CA LEU A 248 5.17 2.08 9.21
C LEU A 248 3.85 2.45 8.53
N VAL A 249 3.01 1.48 8.17
CA VAL A 249 1.68 1.72 7.60
C VAL A 249 0.82 2.56 8.54
N GLY A 250 0.74 2.19 9.81
CA GLY A 250 -0.10 2.88 10.79
C GLY A 250 0.25 4.34 10.99
N SER A 251 1.54 4.69 10.92
CA SER A 251 2.01 6.06 11.11
C SER A 251 1.98 6.91 9.83
N THR A 252 1.88 6.30 8.65
CA THR A 252 2.04 6.98 7.36
C THR A 252 1.08 8.16 7.16
N CYS A 253 -0.15 8.05 7.64
CA CYS A 253 -1.14 9.13 7.57
C CYS A 253 -0.72 10.36 8.39
N SER A 254 -0.12 10.13 9.56
CA SER A 254 0.13 11.14 10.60
C SER A 254 1.57 11.64 10.65
N VAL A 255 2.52 10.96 10.03
CA VAL A 255 3.97 11.05 10.31
C VAL A 255 4.56 12.47 10.27
N GLY A 256 3.99 13.37 9.46
CA GLY A 256 4.39 14.79 9.38
C GLY A 256 3.62 15.73 10.31
N TYR A 257 2.63 15.22 11.07
CA TYR A 257 1.73 16.02 11.90
C TYR A 257 1.84 15.74 13.40
N ILE A 258 2.71 14.82 13.80
CA ILE A 258 2.77 14.30 15.18
C ILE A 258 4.20 14.30 15.75
N PHE A 259 4.28 14.23 17.08
CA PHE A 259 5.54 14.05 17.80
C PHE A 259 5.90 12.56 17.97
N PRO A 260 7.17 12.21 18.26
CA PRO A 260 7.65 10.82 18.34
C PRO A 260 6.87 9.94 19.33
N ALA A 261 6.47 10.46 20.47
CA ALA A 261 5.67 9.73 21.46
C ALA A 261 4.29 9.29 20.89
N ILE A 262 3.66 10.16 20.09
CA ILE A 262 2.41 9.84 19.41
C ILE A 262 2.63 8.82 18.29
N SER A 263 3.73 8.93 17.55
CA SER A 263 4.11 7.93 16.52
C SER A 263 4.27 6.54 17.13
N LEU A 264 4.91 6.43 18.30
CA LEU A 264 4.99 5.18 19.06
C LEU A 264 3.60 4.64 19.42
N LEU A 265 2.75 5.50 19.98
CA LEU A 265 1.42 5.10 20.42
C LEU A 265 0.55 4.61 19.26
N ILE A 266 0.54 5.34 18.12
CA ILE A 266 -0.19 4.96 16.91
C ILE A 266 0.30 3.60 16.42
N SER A 267 1.61 3.42 16.29
CA SER A 267 2.17 2.15 15.78
C SER A 267 1.88 0.97 16.69
N VAL A 268 1.89 1.16 18.03
CA VAL A 268 1.52 0.12 18.99
C VAL A 268 0.04 -0.24 18.86
N ILE A 269 -0.86 0.74 18.80
CA ILE A 269 -2.31 0.50 18.67
C ILE A 269 -2.60 -0.23 17.35
N VAL A 270 -2.08 0.28 16.23
CA VAL A 270 -2.32 -0.30 14.91
C VAL A 270 -1.78 -1.72 14.82
N CYS A 271 -0.55 -1.96 15.29
CA CYS A 271 0.05 -3.30 15.25
C CYS A 271 -0.49 -4.26 16.30
N THR A 272 -1.32 -3.80 17.23
CA THR A 272 -2.18 -4.64 18.07
C THR A 272 -3.46 -5.00 17.33
N LEU A 273 -4.10 -4.05 16.65
CA LEU A 273 -5.36 -4.27 15.93
C LEU A 273 -5.22 -5.17 14.70
N CYS A 274 -4.18 -4.96 13.88
CA CYS A 274 -4.01 -5.70 12.63
C CYS A 274 -4.01 -7.23 12.81
N PRO A 275 -3.16 -7.84 13.65
CA PRO A 275 -3.16 -9.30 13.82
C PRO A 275 -4.45 -9.83 14.46
N ILE A 276 -5.16 -9.04 15.27
CA ILE A 276 -6.48 -9.41 15.81
C ILE A 276 -7.50 -9.50 14.67
N VAL A 277 -7.58 -8.48 13.81
CA VAL A 277 -8.53 -8.47 12.69
C VAL A 277 -8.20 -9.59 11.70
N ILE A 278 -6.93 -9.78 11.32
CA ILE A 278 -6.50 -10.88 10.46
C ILE A 278 -6.94 -12.23 11.04
N HIS A 279 -6.70 -12.44 12.33
CA HIS A 279 -7.09 -13.69 13.01
C HIS A 279 -8.61 -13.92 12.98
N ILE A 280 -9.40 -12.87 13.24
CA ILE A 280 -10.87 -12.93 13.17
C ILE A 280 -11.33 -13.24 11.74
N MET A 281 -10.76 -12.60 10.73
CA MET A 281 -11.11 -12.81 9.32
C MET A 281 -10.88 -14.27 8.92
N HIS A 282 -9.72 -14.85 9.26
CA HIS A 282 -9.44 -16.27 9.00
C HIS A 282 -10.38 -17.25 9.72
N LEU A 283 -10.90 -16.87 10.89
CA LEU A 283 -11.83 -17.71 11.64
C LEU A 283 -13.28 -17.60 11.18
N ARG A 284 -13.70 -16.43 10.70
CA ARG A 284 -15.11 -16.10 10.48
C ARG A 284 -15.54 -16.10 9.03
N ILE A 285 -14.63 -15.90 8.09
CA ILE A 285 -14.95 -15.79 6.66
C ILE A 285 -14.43 -17.03 5.94
N ALA A 286 -15.35 -17.89 5.49
CA ALA A 286 -15.03 -19.20 4.94
C ALA A 286 -14.09 -19.20 3.72
N ASN A 287 -14.14 -18.17 2.87
CA ASN A 287 -13.36 -18.07 1.64
C ASN A 287 -12.30 -16.95 1.71
N PHE A 288 -11.94 -16.50 2.91
CA PHE A 288 -10.91 -15.48 3.06
C PHE A 288 -9.52 -16.13 3.00
N ASP A 289 -8.75 -15.76 1.98
CA ASP A 289 -7.36 -16.19 1.84
C ASP A 289 -6.51 -15.02 1.34
N ASP A 290 -5.94 -14.28 2.28
CA ASP A 290 -5.02 -13.16 2.04
C ASP A 290 -3.57 -13.65 2.19
N ALA A 291 -2.89 -13.86 1.07
CA ALA A 291 -1.61 -14.57 1.03
C ALA A 291 -0.48 -13.87 1.81
N ALA A 292 -0.47 -12.55 1.82
CA ALA A 292 0.55 -11.72 2.49
C ALA A 292 -0.02 -10.88 3.62
N ASP A 293 -1.20 -11.22 4.14
CA ASP A 293 -1.94 -10.40 5.12
C ASP A 293 -2.12 -8.94 4.65
N SER A 294 -2.18 -8.73 3.33
CA SER A 294 -2.15 -7.40 2.72
C SER A 294 -3.35 -6.54 3.10
N PHE A 295 -4.55 -7.13 3.15
CA PHE A 295 -5.74 -6.45 3.68
C PHE A 295 -5.54 -6.01 5.13
N GLY A 296 -5.16 -6.95 5.99
CA GLY A 296 -5.01 -6.68 7.42
C GLY A 296 -3.93 -5.66 7.71
N MET A 297 -2.83 -5.71 6.99
CA MET A 297 -1.72 -4.77 7.16
C MET A 297 -2.06 -3.39 6.61
N ASN A 298 -2.60 -3.32 5.38
CA ASN A 298 -2.78 -2.05 4.67
C ASN A 298 -4.15 -1.41 4.93
N ALA A 299 -5.28 -2.15 4.79
CA ALA A 299 -6.59 -1.54 5.04
C ALA A 299 -6.81 -1.28 6.53
N VAL A 300 -6.62 -2.29 7.38
CA VAL A 300 -6.83 -2.11 8.81
C VAL A 300 -5.80 -1.12 9.38
N GLY A 301 -4.53 -1.24 8.97
CA GLY A 301 -3.46 -0.32 9.37
C GLY A 301 -3.70 1.11 8.90
N GLY A 302 -4.06 1.31 7.63
CA GLY A 302 -4.34 2.63 7.06
C GLY A 302 -5.58 3.29 7.65
N ILE A 303 -6.69 2.54 7.81
CA ILE A 303 -7.94 3.02 8.43
C ILE A 303 -7.70 3.41 9.89
N ALA A 304 -7.10 2.53 10.69
CA ALA A 304 -6.83 2.81 12.09
C ALA A 304 -5.83 3.96 12.25
N GLY A 305 -4.75 3.98 11.46
CA GLY A 305 -3.78 5.06 11.43
C GLY A 305 -4.40 6.41 11.06
N SER A 306 -5.30 6.42 10.07
CA SER A 306 -6.04 7.63 9.68
C SER A 306 -6.94 8.13 10.80
N ILE A 307 -7.76 7.27 11.39
CA ILE A 307 -8.65 7.67 12.51
C ILE A 307 -7.83 8.22 13.68
N LEU A 308 -6.72 7.54 14.03
CA LEU A 308 -5.82 8.01 15.09
C LEU A 308 -5.14 9.34 14.72
N THR A 309 -4.90 9.62 13.44
CA THR A 309 -4.42 10.94 12.98
C THR A 309 -5.44 12.03 13.32
N GLY A 310 -6.73 11.80 13.08
CA GLY A 310 -7.78 12.76 13.44
C GLY A 310 -7.89 13.02 14.95
N VAL A 311 -7.52 12.04 15.77
CA VAL A 311 -7.56 12.17 17.25
C VAL A 311 -6.29 12.81 17.81
N MET A 312 -5.12 12.51 17.24
CA MET A 312 -3.82 12.75 17.89
C MET A 312 -2.95 13.80 17.20
N ALA A 313 -3.24 14.15 15.95
CA ALA A 313 -2.51 15.23 15.28
C ALA A 313 -2.99 16.60 15.77
N GLU A 314 -2.07 17.57 15.87
CA GLU A 314 -2.36 18.92 16.37
C GLU A 314 -3.49 19.60 15.58
N LYS A 315 -3.56 19.39 14.27
CA LYS A 315 -4.61 19.90 13.38
C LYS A 315 -5.66 18.84 13.03
N GLY A 316 -5.69 17.74 13.78
CA GLY A 316 -6.61 16.63 13.52
C GLY A 316 -8.05 16.99 13.93
N ASP A 317 -9.01 16.54 13.12
CA ASP A 317 -10.43 16.53 13.45
C ASP A 317 -10.95 15.09 13.31
N PHE A 318 -11.41 14.52 14.41
CA PHE A 318 -11.87 13.13 14.45
C PHE A 318 -13.03 12.87 13.49
N PHE A 319 -14.02 13.76 13.45
CA PHE A 319 -15.22 13.54 12.64
C PHE A 319 -14.93 13.69 11.15
N LEU A 320 -14.13 14.68 10.76
CA LEU A 320 -13.70 14.86 9.37
C LEU A 320 -12.81 13.70 8.91
N GLN A 321 -11.90 13.26 9.75
CA GLN A 321 -11.02 12.14 9.43
C GLN A 321 -11.80 10.82 9.31
N LEU A 322 -12.76 10.58 10.20
CA LEU A 322 -13.67 9.44 10.13
C LEU A 322 -14.51 9.47 8.86
N PHE A 323 -15.08 10.64 8.51
CA PHE A 323 -15.84 10.84 7.28
C PHE A 323 -15.00 10.56 6.03
N GLY A 324 -13.79 11.16 5.93
CA GLY A 324 -12.88 10.94 4.80
C GLY A 324 -12.46 9.48 4.66
N THR A 325 -12.11 8.84 5.78
CA THR A 325 -11.74 7.41 5.82
C THR A 325 -12.88 6.51 5.37
N PHE A 326 -14.09 6.76 5.84
CA PHE A 326 -15.28 6.01 5.45
C PHE A 326 -15.62 6.17 3.97
N LEU A 327 -15.60 7.40 3.46
CA LEU A 327 -15.88 7.70 2.06
C LEU A 327 -14.87 7.02 1.11
N ILE A 328 -13.58 7.13 1.43
CA ILE A 328 -12.50 6.49 0.65
C ILE A 328 -12.62 4.97 0.70
N SER A 329 -12.97 4.41 1.86
CA SER A 329 -13.15 2.96 2.02
C SER A 329 -14.29 2.43 1.18
N ILE A 330 -15.46 3.09 1.20
CA ILE A 330 -16.61 2.71 0.39
C ILE A 330 -16.30 2.86 -1.10
N TRP A 331 -15.69 3.97 -1.51
CA TRP A 331 -15.27 4.20 -2.89
C TRP A 331 -14.37 3.09 -3.39
N SER A 332 -13.31 2.80 -2.63
CA SER A 332 -12.33 1.77 -2.98
C SER A 332 -12.95 0.38 -3.07
N LEU A 333 -13.83 0.03 -2.13
CA LEU A 333 -14.53 -1.26 -2.11
C LEU A 333 -15.46 -1.40 -3.32
N SER A 334 -16.34 -0.41 -3.53
CA SER A 334 -17.35 -0.46 -4.59
C SER A 334 -16.73 -0.56 -5.97
N LEU A 335 -15.70 0.26 -6.26
CA LEU A 335 -15.09 0.26 -7.57
C LEU A 335 -14.13 -0.92 -7.77
N SER A 336 -13.41 -1.37 -6.74
CA SER A 336 -12.62 -2.60 -6.87
C SER A 336 -13.48 -3.82 -7.13
N LEU A 337 -14.65 -3.94 -6.49
CA LEU A 337 -15.64 -4.99 -6.78
C LEU A 337 -16.17 -4.88 -8.21
N LEU A 338 -16.57 -3.69 -8.63
CA LEU A 338 -17.09 -3.46 -9.99
C LEU A 338 -16.05 -3.87 -11.05
N ILE A 339 -14.81 -3.39 -10.91
CA ILE A 339 -13.70 -3.73 -11.82
C ILE A 339 -13.47 -5.24 -11.82
N HIS A 340 -13.46 -5.88 -10.65
CA HIS A 340 -13.28 -7.33 -10.54
C HIS A 340 -14.36 -8.08 -11.32
N TYR A 341 -15.62 -7.78 -11.11
CA TYR A 341 -16.74 -8.47 -11.78
C TYR A 341 -16.74 -8.28 -13.30
N LEU A 342 -16.41 -7.06 -13.77
CA LEU A 342 -16.31 -6.78 -15.20
C LEU A 342 -15.16 -7.57 -15.84
N LEU A 343 -13.98 -7.58 -15.21
CA LEU A 343 -12.82 -8.28 -15.75
C LEU A 343 -12.95 -9.80 -15.68
N LYS A 344 -13.56 -10.34 -14.62
CA LYS A 344 -13.79 -11.78 -14.50
C LYS A 344 -14.59 -12.33 -15.68
N LYS A 345 -15.59 -11.58 -16.16
CA LYS A 345 -16.36 -11.94 -17.33
C LYS A 345 -15.50 -11.95 -18.60
N ILE A 346 -14.70 -10.90 -18.81
CA ILE A 346 -13.84 -10.74 -20.00
C ILE A 346 -12.75 -11.83 -20.04
N VAL A 347 -12.05 -12.06 -18.95
CA VAL A 347 -10.92 -13.02 -18.91
C VAL A 347 -11.41 -14.46 -19.05
N ASN A 348 -12.53 -14.83 -18.43
CA ASN A 348 -13.12 -16.16 -18.61
C ASN A 348 -13.59 -16.42 -20.05
N ASP A 349 -14.14 -15.41 -20.72
CA ASP A 349 -14.55 -15.52 -22.13
C ASP A 349 -13.33 -15.69 -23.06
N CYS A 350 -12.21 -15.01 -22.78
CA CYS A 350 -10.97 -15.17 -23.54
C CYS A 350 -10.33 -16.56 -23.39
N ASP A 351 -10.26 -17.09 -22.15
CA ASP A 351 -9.68 -18.41 -21.91
C ASP A 351 -10.55 -19.53 -22.54
N SER A 352 -11.87 -19.35 -22.62
CA SER A 352 -12.77 -20.30 -23.29
C SER A 352 -12.65 -20.31 -24.82
N GLN A 353 -12.19 -19.21 -25.44
CA GLN A 353 -11.96 -19.11 -26.88
C GLN A 353 -10.60 -19.65 -27.31
N CYS A 354 -9.59 -19.65 -26.41
CA CYS A 354 -8.27 -20.21 -26.70
C CYS A 354 -8.20 -21.76 -26.59
N ILE A 355 -9.26 -22.40 -26.09
CA ILE A 355 -9.37 -23.86 -25.92
C ILE A 355 -10.17 -24.49 -27.10
N ARG A 356 -10.69 -23.69 -28.02
CA ARG A 356 -11.32 -24.12 -29.26
C ARG A 356 -10.38 -23.91 -30.45
#